data_d06e9a5a3646891b86a2a080e6fbdbe2
#
_entry.id   d06e9a5a3646891b86a2a080e6fbdbe2
#
_cell.length_a   1.000
_cell.length_b   1.000
_cell.length_c   1.000
_cell.angle_alpha   90.00
_cell.angle_beta   90.00
_cell.angle_gamma   90.00
#
_symmetry.space_group_name_H-M   'P 1'
#
loop_
_entity.id
_entity.type
_entity.pdbx_description
1 polymer ?
#
loop_
_entity_poly.entity_id
_entity_poly.type
_entity_poly.pdbx_seq_one_letter_code
_entity_poly.pdbx_strand_id
1 'polypeptide(L)'
;GANIGGISDFSDEFPFVDLMKSARDWIPGNSAGCFDCREPGSNPTCNAPNACPVTINRDANGFVSSLLPNQVVTTIVHAGGTPGRLSAGNYTLRFDGSGTIQLLGASQVSQVAGEIVANISSSTGNNIGFRLTAITGGNPLRNIRILPPGGVCNNDDHRFCDGAAPCGAGATCQLFTAAGVADAQLFHPRFLKNHEPFRLLRFMDWMGTNSSPIVNAADYPSATSAFWTRVPLTTLAALGNRLQSDLWINVPHKATDAFVDAMATVLRDDFTLDRKIYIEYGNENWNGIFSQNVEIPRQFCPGFADLAAGCQNDGVSGNGIACERDPNTFSLGAAQAPCFQALVRAWGDRSVQIFDRFDAIFGASARQRLIRVIAAQAANPDLGRQVMVRNATGQAFTVASKTDTYASAPYFGTDYCTPDNGINPDNNASVYASTEAFLDHLETSGLAVSRGFMQNSKAMLNANFAAEGIRHISYEGGQHLAGIGGFTFNSTCNLRFDEANRSPRMEQIYRTYLSDWKANGDEFTQFYSVGRYSVFGRWGTLEFQDQDVTTAAKYRAITGHTTVNPCHWVGCAQGGALPQLLFTNGFEGN
;
A
#
# COMPACT_ATOMS: atom_id res chain seq x y z
N GLY A 1 10.13 9.68 -3.15
CA GLY A 1 8.79 9.24 -2.73
C GLY A 1 8.79 7.91 -2.00
N ALA A 2 7.64 7.53 -1.48
CA ALA A 2 7.45 6.22 -0.86
C ALA A 2 6.08 5.64 -1.21
N ASN A 3 6.01 4.32 -1.35
CA ASN A 3 4.76 3.58 -1.29
C ASN A 3 4.32 3.48 0.18
N ILE A 4 3.05 3.77 0.42
CA ILE A 4 2.45 3.60 1.74
C ILE A 4 2.02 2.14 1.88
N GLY A 5 2.42 1.49 2.98
CA GLY A 5 2.06 0.09 3.23
C GLY A 5 0.56 -0.12 3.44
N GLY A 6 0.09 -1.32 3.12
CA GLY A 6 -1.33 -1.68 3.24
C GLY A 6 -1.85 -1.62 4.67
N ILE A 7 -3.13 -1.31 4.82
CA ILE A 7 -3.81 -1.26 6.11
C ILE A 7 -4.29 -2.65 6.49
N SER A 8 -3.88 -3.13 7.66
CA SER A 8 -4.35 -4.41 8.20
C SER A 8 -4.10 -4.50 9.71
N ASP A 9 -4.80 -5.43 10.36
CA ASP A 9 -4.60 -5.75 11.77
C ASP A 9 -3.22 -6.39 12.08
N PHE A 10 -2.49 -6.82 11.05
CA PHE A 10 -1.11 -7.34 11.16
C PHE A 10 -0.04 -6.36 10.67
N SER A 11 -0.41 -5.12 10.33
CA SER A 11 0.53 -4.08 9.94
C SER A 11 1.40 -3.64 11.14
N ASP A 12 2.63 -3.25 10.86
CA ASP A 12 3.54 -2.62 11.83
C ASP A 12 3.50 -1.09 11.75
N GLU A 13 2.58 -0.57 10.97
CA GLU A 13 2.28 0.84 10.84
C GLU A 13 0.80 1.09 11.18
N PHE A 14 0.55 2.11 11.98
CA PHE A 14 -0.78 2.53 12.42
C PHE A 14 -1.03 3.95 11.90
N PRO A 15 -1.56 4.11 10.67
CA PRO A 15 -1.70 5.43 10.05
C PRO A 15 -2.71 6.31 10.76
N PHE A 16 -3.72 5.72 11.41
CA PHE A 16 -4.86 6.43 11.98
C PHE A 16 -4.85 6.41 13.51
N VAL A 17 -5.32 7.50 14.11
CA VAL A 17 -5.57 7.55 15.57
C VAL A 17 -6.68 6.58 15.96
N ASP A 18 -7.72 6.46 15.14
CA ASP A 18 -8.76 5.45 15.33
C ASP A 18 -8.31 4.09 14.76
N LEU A 19 -7.88 3.20 15.63
CA LEU A 19 -7.39 1.86 15.23
C LEU A 19 -8.49 0.97 14.67
N MET A 20 -9.77 1.28 14.87
CA MET A 20 -10.87 0.55 14.26
C MET A 20 -10.78 0.59 12.72
N LYS A 21 -10.24 1.66 12.15
CA LYS A 21 -10.07 1.81 10.70
C LYS A 21 -9.12 0.76 10.10
N SER A 22 -8.14 0.29 10.87
CA SER A 22 -7.16 -0.73 10.46
C SER A 22 -7.51 -2.13 10.97
N ALA A 23 -8.59 -2.30 11.73
CA ALA A 23 -8.99 -3.58 12.27
C ALA A 23 -9.49 -4.53 11.16
N ARG A 24 -9.41 -5.83 11.44
CA ARG A 24 -9.94 -6.87 10.56
C ARG A 24 -11.46 -6.79 10.49
N ASP A 25 -12.02 -6.96 9.31
CA ASP A 25 -13.46 -7.07 9.13
C ASP A 25 -14.07 -8.17 10.00
N TRP A 26 -15.32 -7.99 10.36
CA TRP A 26 -16.05 -8.86 11.28
C TRP A 26 -15.93 -10.35 10.93
N ILE A 27 -15.57 -11.14 11.93
CA ILE A 27 -15.45 -12.59 11.87
C ILE A 27 -16.68 -13.19 12.53
N PRO A 28 -17.53 -13.94 11.78
CA PRO A 28 -18.68 -14.62 12.38
C PRO A 28 -18.21 -15.85 13.16
N GLY A 29 -18.56 -15.92 14.41
CA GLY A 29 -18.33 -17.06 15.30
C GLY A 29 -19.61 -17.50 15.98
N ASN A 30 -19.52 -18.47 16.90
CA ASN A 30 -20.65 -18.90 17.71
C ASN A 30 -20.35 -18.88 19.21
N SER A 31 -21.40 -18.93 20.03
CA SER A 31 -21.30 -18.94 21.48
C SER A 31 -20.72 -20.26 22.04
N ALA A 32 -20.63 -21.33 21.25
CA ALA A 32 -20.04 -22.62 21.62
C ALA A 32 -18.50 -22.64 21.46
N GLY A 33 -17.87 -21.57 21.00
CA GLY A 33 -16.42 -21.43 20.91
C GLY A 33 -15.83 -21.53 19.50
N CYS A 34 -16.65 -21.59 18.45
CA CYS A 34 -16.16 -21.41 17.09
C CYS A 34 -15.72 -19.98 16.88
N PHE A 35 -14.46 -19.78 16.45
CA PHE A 35 -13.90 -18.47 16.20
C PHE A 35 -14.32 -17.91 14.83
N ASP A 36 -14.25 -18.73 13.77
CA ASP A 36 -14.64 -18.35 12.41
C ASP A 36 -15.52 -19.42 11.75
N CYS A 37 -16.80 -19.11 11.57
CA CYS A 37 -17.77 -20.00 10.96
C CYS A 37 -17.57 -20.19 9.45
N ARG A 38 -16.78 -19.34 8.80
CA ARG A 38 -16.44 -19.46 7.37
C ARG A 38 -15.40 -20.56 7.14
N GLU A 39 -14.62 -20.87 8.18
CA GLU A 39 -13.56 -21.86 8.15
C GLU A 39 -13.79 -22.91 9.25
N PRO A 40 -14.82 -23.77 9.13
CA PRO A 40 -15.15 -24.74 10.18
C PRO A 40 -14.02 -25.74 10.44
N GLY A 41 -13.23 -26.07 9.43
CA GLY A 41 -12.04 -26.91 9.54
C GLY A 41 -12.26 -28.18 10.39
N SER A 42 -11.27 -28.52 11.20
CA SER A 42 -11.31 -29.62 12.17
C SER A 42 -11.90 -29.23 13.53
N ASN A 43 -12.35 -27.98 13.71
CA ASN A 43 -12.88 -27.53 15.01
C ASN A 43 -14.32 -28.01 15.22
N PRO A 44 -14.56 -28.94 16.17
CA PRO A 44 -15.90 -29.52 16.41
C PRO A 44 -16.93 -28.48 16.87
N THR A 45 -16.50 -27.34 17.45
CA THR A 45 -17.39 -26.26 17.87
C THR A 45 -17.96 -25.45 16.69
N CYS A 46 -17.39 -25.61 15.51
CA CYS A 46 -17.87 -25.00 14.28
C CYS A 46 -18.87 -25.89 13.51
N ASN A 47 -19.01 -27.16 13.91
CA ASN A 47 -19.83 -28.15 13.23
C ASN A 47 -21.21 -28.33 13.91
N ALA A 48 -22.15 -28.95 13.19
CA ALA A 48 -23.43 -29.33 13.78
C ALA A 48 -23.23 -30.22 15.04
N PRO A 49 -24.05 -30.08 16.10
CA PRO A 49 -25.33 -29.37 16.15
C PRO A 49 -25.20 -27.86 16.49
N ASN A 50 -24.02 -27.34 16.67
CA ASN A 50 -23.80 -25.95 17.02
C ASN A 50 -23.97 -25.09 15.75
N ALA A 51 -25.15 -24.53 15.55
CA ALA A 51 -25.37 -23.62 14.41
C ALA A 51 -24.26 -22.54 14.37
N CYS A 52 -23.58 -22.43 13.22
CA CYS A 52 -22.49 -21.50 13.00
C CYS A 52 -22.82 -20.54 11.83
N PRO A 53 -23.61 -19.48 12.09
CA PRO A 53 -24.05 -18.56 11.06
C PRO A 53 -22.87 -17.78 10.48
N VAL A 54 -22.73 -17.81 9.16
CA VAL A 54 -21.67 -17.06 8.44
C VAL A 54 -22.11 -15.65 8.04
N THR A 55 -23.42 -15.42 7.89
CA THR A 55 -23.97 -14.10 7.53
C THR A 55 -23.91 -13.16 8.72
N ILE A 56 -23.47 -11.94 8.50
CA ILE A 56 -23.45 -10.87 9.51
C ILE A 56 -24.39 -9.76 9.03
N ASN A 57 -25.39 -9.44 9.85
CA ASN A 57 -26.27 -8.32 9.61
C ASN A 57 -25.54 -7.02 9.93
N ARG A 58 -25.49 -6.09 8.95
CA ARG A 58 -24.75 -4.83 9.07
C ARG A 58 -25.64 -3.64 8.76
N ASP A 59 -25.30 -2.49 9.33
CA ASP A 59 -25.81 -1.20 8.88
C ASP A 59 -25.06 -0.70 7.62
N ALA A 60 -25.46 0.47 7.12
CA ALA A 60 -24.87 1.10 5.93
C ALA A 60 -23.37 1.45 6.10
N ASN A 61 -22.88 1.58 7.33
CA ASN A 61 -21.48 1.87 7.65
C ASN A 61 -20.67 0.59 7.96
N GLY A 62 -21.30 -0.58 7.88
CA GLY A 62 -20.64 -1.87 8.12
C GLY A 62 -20.57 -2.29 9.59
N PHE A 63 -21.21 -1.57 10.54
CA PHE A 63 -21.33 -2.02 11.93
C PHE A 63 -22.39 -3.12 12.05
N VAL A 64 -22.21 -4.02 13.01
CA VAL A 64 -23.15 -5.13 13.25
C VAL A 64 -24.47 -4.60 13.80
N SER A 65 -25.55 -4.77 13.03
CA SER A 65 -26.88 -4.26 13.39
C SER A 65 -27.70 -5.23 14.25
N SER A 66 -27.45 -6.54 14.12
CA SER A 66 -28.06 -7.59 14.94
C SER A 66 -27.25 -8.88 14.87
N LEU A 67 -27.37 -9.72 15.90
CA LEU A 67 -26.79 -11.06 15.92
C LEU A 67 -27.86 -12.10 15.59
N LEU A 68 -27.48 -13.12 14.83
CA LEU A 68 -28.28 -14.30 14.61
C LEU A 68 -28.27 -15.22 15.85
N PRO A 69 -29.21 -16.17 16.00
CA PRO A 69 -29.20 -17.12 17.12
C PRO A 69 -27.84 -17.83 17.26
N ASN A 70 -27.31 -17.87 18.49
CA ASN A 70 -25.99 -18.42 18.82
C ASN A 70 -24.78 -17.71 18.19
N GLN A 71 -24.97 -16.63 17.44
CA GLN A 71 -23.89 -15.89 16.82
C GLN A 71 -23.16 -15.00 17.82
N VAL A 72 -21.84 -14.96 17.68
CA VAL A 72 -20.97 -13.90 18.18
C VAL A 72 -20.18 -13.35 17.00
N VAL A 73 -19.77 -12.10 17.08
CA VAL A 73 -19.02 -11.46 15.98
C VAL A 73 -17.77 -10.82 16.55
N THR A 74 -16.62 -11.16 15.99
CA THR A 74 -15.30 -10.75 16.49
C THR A 74 -14.61 -9.83 15.49
N THR A 75 -13.85 -8.85 15.97
CA THR A 75 -12.83 -8.15 15.19
C THR A 75 -11.47 -8.22 15.87
N ILE A 76 -10.42 -8.29 15.07
CA ILE A 76 -9.03 -8.23 15.53
C ILE A 76 -8.50 -6.85 15.15
N VAL A 77 -8.05 -6.10 16.14
CA VAL A 77 -7.45 -4.77 16.00
C VAL A 77 -5.96 -4.88 15.74
N HIS A 78 -5.34 -5.87 16.38
CA HIS A 78 -3.93 -6.21 16.15
C HIS A 78 -3.73 -7.72 16.27
N ALA A 79 -3.28 -8.33 15.19
CA ALA A 79 -2.95 -9.75 15.16
C ALA A 79 -1.61 -9.98 15.86
N GLY A 80 -1.59 -10.91 16.80
CA GLY A 80 -0.41 -11.29 17.55
C GLY A 80 0.68 -11.90 16.66
N GLY A 81 1.88 -11.88 17.14
CA GLY A 81 3.04 -12.51 16.48
C GLY A 81 4.28 -11.64 16.49
N THR A 82 4.18 -10.34 16.73
CA THR A 82 5.34 -9.47 16.89
C THR A 82 5.22 -8.70 18.21
N PRO A 83 5.91 -9.12 19.27
CA PRO A 83 5.92 -8.41 20.54
C PRO A 83 6.38 -6.96 20.38
N GLY A 84 5.73 -6.01 21.07
CA GLY A 84 6.18 -4.62 21.17
C GLY A 84 5.65 -3.65 20.10
N ARG A 85 4.73 -4.05 19.21
CA ARG A 85 4.22 -3.17 18.14
C ARG A 85 3.07 -2.27 18.57
N LEU A 86 2.14 -2.77 19.38
CA LEU A 86 1.19 -1.89 20.09
C LEU A 86 1.81 -1.44 21.41
N SER A 87 1.79 -0.15 21.67
CA SER A 87 2.25 0.41 22.94
C SER A 87 1.45 -0.15 24.10
N ALA A 88 2.12 -0.53 25.20
CA ALA A 88 1.43 -0.85 26.44
C ALA A 88 0.68 0.39 26.97
N GLY A 89 -0.46 0.17 27.63
CA GLY A 89 -1.22 1.27 28.20
C GLY A 89 -2.73 1.10 28.09
N ASN A 90 -3.45 2.16 28.42
CA ASN A 90 -4.90 2.18 28.41
C ASN A 90 -5.43 2.66 27.05
N TYR A 91 -6.15 1.76 26.39
CA TYR A 91 -6.90 2.02 25.16
C TYR A 91 -8.34 2.34 25.51
N THR A 92 -8.95 3.25 24.77
CA THR A 92 -10.34 3.63 24.99
C THR A 92 -11.20 3.25 23.80
N LEU A 93 -12.17 2.36 24.02
CA LEU A 93 -13.22 2.05 23.06
C LEU A 93 -14.38 3.00 23.30
N ARG A 94 -14.76 3.77 22.30
CA ARG A 94 -15.97 4.62 22.29
C ARG A 94 -16.97 4.07 21.30
N PHE A 95 -18.24 4.14 21.65
CA PHE A 95 -19.31 3.62 20.82
C PHE A 95 -20.66 4.27 21.16
N ASP A 96 -21.54 4.30 20.19
CA ASP A 96 -22.95 4.60 20.40
C ASP A 96 -23.74 3.30 20.51
N GLY A 97 -24.96 3.40 21.06
CA GLY A 97 -25.87 2.27 21.18
C GLY A 97 -25.61 1.40 22.39
N SER A 98 -26.15 0.18 22.35
CA SER A 98 -26.13 -0.72 23.49
C SER A 98 -25.93 -2.17 23.06
N GLY A 99 -25.15 -2.92 23.84
CA GLY A 99 -24.80 -4.31 23.61
C GLY A 99 -23.73 -4.78 24.59
N THR A 100 -23.24 -5.99 24.40
CA THR A 100 -22.17 -6.56 25.23
C THR A 100 -20.91 -6.76 24.39
N ILE A 101 -19.85 -6.08 24.81
CA ILE A 101 -18.50 -6.16 24.26
C ILE A 101 -17.64 -6.99 25.20
N GLN A 102 -17.02 -8.06 24.68
CA GLN A 102 -16.03 -8.86 25.37
C GLN A 102 -14.65 -8.57 24.78
N LEU A 103 -13.70 -8.11 25.61
CA LEU A 103 -12.33 -7.83 25.20
C LEU A 103 -11.54 -9.10 24.90
N LEU A 104 -10.61 -9.04 23.97
CA LEU A 104 -9.65 -10.07 23.62
C LEU A 104 -8.22 -9.50 23.76
N GLY A 105 -7.36 -10.23 24.47
CA GLY A 105 -5.95 -9.82 24.64
C GLY A 105 -5.74 -8.58 25.50
N ALA A 106 -6.78 -8.04 26.12
CA ALA A 106 -6.74 -6.86 26.98
C ALA A 106 -7.60 -7.07 28.23
N SER A 107 -7.29 -6.38 29.32
CA SER A 107 -8.07 -6.39 30.55
C SER A 107 -8.88 -5.12 30.71
N GLN A 108 -10.16 -5.24 31.11
CA GLN A 108 -11.03 -4.12 31.35
C GLN A 108 -10.59 -3.34 32.61
N VAL A 109 -10.41 -2.04 32.47
CA VAL A 109 -10.09 -1.11 33.57
C VAL A 109 -11.35 -0.46 34.09
N SER A 110 -12.18 0.07 33.18
CA SER A 110 -13.46 0.69 33.52
C SER A 110 -14.45 0.56 32.37
N GLN A 111 -15.73 0.70 32.70
CA GLN A 111 -16.81 0.76 31.70
C GLN A 111 -17.89 1.72 32.19
N VAL A 112 -18.29 2.61 31.31
CA VAL A 112 -19.45 3.50 31.45
C VAL A 112 -20.28 3.42 30.16
N ALA A 113 -21.42 4.07 30.13
CA ALA A 113 -22.24 4.12 28.92
C ALA A 113 -21.44 4.78 27.76
N GLY A 114 -21.30 4.06 26.66
CA GLY A 114 -20.60 4.54 25.47
C GLY A 114 -19.05 4.46 25.52
N GLU A 115 -18.45 3.99 26.63
CA GLU A 115 -17.00 3.91 26.75
C GLU A 115 -16.53 2.73 27.59
N ILE A 116 -15.49 2.04 27.08
CA ILE A 116 -14.73 1.02 27.81
C ILE A 116 -13.26 1.40 27.77
N VAL A 117 -12.60 1.43 28.93
CA VAL A 117 -11.15 1.54 29.02
C VAL A 117 -10.56 0.15 29.21
N ALA A 118 -9.64 -0.22 28.32
CA ALA A 118 -8.99 -1.53 28.27
C ALA A 118 -7.48 -1.37 28.38
N ASN A 119 -6.83 -2.13 29.27
CA ASN A 119 -5.38 -2.12 29.41
C ASN A 119 -4.74 -3.25 28.60
N ILE A 120 -3.75 -2.89 27.82
CA ILE A 120 -2.82 -3.82 27.17
C ILE A 120 -1.50 -3.74 27.95
N SER A 121 -1.17 -4.77 28.71
CA SER A 121 -0.01 -4.77 29.62
C SER A 121 1.32 -4.92 28.92
N SER A 122 1.36 -5.68 27.83
CA SER A 122 2.47 -5.83 26.89
C SER A 122 1.97 -6.56 25.65
N SER A 123 2.64 -6.42 24.54
CA SER A 123 2.33 -7.23 23.35
C SER A 123 2.76 -8.68 23.62
N THR A 124 1.79 -9.52 23.94
CA THR A 124 2.04 -10.90 24.36
C THR A 124 2.04 -11.91 23.21
N GLY A 125 2.07 -11.47 21.96
CA GLY A 125 1.89 -12.36 20.81
C GLY A 125 0.44 -12.84 20.63
N ASN A 126 -0.49 -12.40 21.47
CA ASN A 126 -1.91 -12.72 21.36
C ASN A 126 -2.62 -11.71 20.47
N ASN A 127 -3.70 -12.15 19.83
CA ASN A 127 -4.60 -11.26 19.12
C ASN A 127 -5.26 -10.28 20.10
N ILE A 128 -5.24 -8.99 19.76
CA ILE A 128 -5.91 -7.93 20.49
C ILE A 128 -7.13 -7.50 19.68
N GLY A 129 -8.28 -7.46 20.34
CA GLY A 129 -9.53 -7.11 19.68
C GLY A 129 -10.71 -7.18 20.63
N PHE A 130 -11.89 -7.37 20.09
CA PHE A 130 -13.10 -7.56 20.89
C PHE A 130 -14.15 -8.39 20.15
N ARG A 131 -15.12 -8.88 20.92
CA ARG A 131 -16.23 -9.69 20.46
C ARG A 131 -17.54 -9.06 20.88
N LEU A 132 -18.49 -9.01 19.96
CA LEU A 132 -19.88 -8.63 20.23
C LEU A 132 -20.66 -9.90 20.56
N THR A 133 -21.17 -10.00 21.79
CA THR A 133 -21.92 -11.17 22.27
C THR A 133 -23.41 -10.89 22.46
N ALA A 134 -23.80 -9.61 22.52
CA ALA A 134 -25.19 -9.18 22.49
C ALA A 134 -25.29 -7.79 21.83
N ILE A 135 -26.39 -7.55 21.13
CA ILE A 135 -26.76 -6.25 20.55
C ILE A 135 -28.20 -5.94 20.91
N THR A 136 -28.45 -4.75 21.43
CA THR A 136 -29.79 -4.30 21.80
C THR A 136 -30.60 -3.96 20.55
N GLY A 137 -31.73 -4.61 20.35
CA GLY A 137 -32.65 -4.31 19.25
C GLY A 137 -33.11 -2.85 19.28
N GLY A 138 -33.11 -2.19 18.11
CA GLY A 138 -33.49 -0.79 17.96
C GLY A 138 -32.42 0.23 18.37
N ASN A 139 -31.34 -0.19 19.05
CA ASN A 139 -30.21 0.67 19.39
C ASN A 139 -28.88 -0.09 19.32
N PRO A 140 -28.47 -0.58 18.13
CA PRO A 140 -27.26 -1.39 17.97
C PRO A 140 -25.98 -0.58 18.25
N LEU A 141 -24.92 -1.32 18.61
CA LEU A 141 -23.58 -0.77 18.75
C LEU A 141 -23.09 -0.26 17.39
N ARG A 142 -22.70 1.02 17.32
CA ARG A 142 -22.22 1.68 16.10
C ARG A 142 -21.20 2.76 16.45
N ASN A 143 -20.56 3.35 15.44
CA ASN A 143 -19.52 4.38 15.60
C ASN A 143 -18.41 3.93 16.57
N ILE A 144 -18.10 2.63 16.56
CA ILE A 144 -17.07 2.08 17.42
C ILE A 144 -15.72 2.63 16.99
N ARG A 145 -14.99 3.21 17.94
CA ARG A 145 -13.65 3.77 17.75
C ARG A 145 -12.73 3.21 18.82
N ILE A 146 -11.46 3.02 18.48
CA ILE A 146 -10.44 2.51 19.40
C ILE A 146 -9.28 3.51 19.42
N LEU A 147 -9.16 4.24 20.51
CA LEU A 147 -8.16 5.29 20.68
C LEU A 147 -6.98 4.76 21.50
N PRO A 148 -5.74 4.84 20.99
CA PRO A 148 -4.54 4.41 21.70
C PRO A 148 -4.18 5.36 22.85
N PRO A 149 -3.28 4.94 23.77
CA PRO A 149 -2.69 5.84 24.75
C PRO A 149 -1.84 6.92 24.07
N GLY A 150 -1.67 8.05 24.73
CA GLY A 150 -0.90 9.19 24.24
C GLY A 150 -1.77 10.24 23.55
N GLY A 151 -1.13 11.10 22.78
CA GLY A 151 -1.76 12.25 22.18
C GLY A 151 -0.88 12.94 21.14
N VAL A 152 -1.23 14.17 20.85
CA VAL A 152 -0.54 15.04 19.91
C VAL A 152 -0.17 16.35 20.58
N CYS A 153 0.98 16.91 20.24
CA CYS A 153 1.39 18.21 20.77
C CYS A 153 0.57 19.33 20.11
N ASN A 154 0.07 20.27 20.92
CA ASN A 154 -0.77 21.36 20.43
C ASN A 154 -0.06 22.36 19.50
N ASN A 155 1.26 22.31 19.41
CA ASN A 155 2.09 23.15 18.56
C ASN A 155 2.76 22.42 17.40
N ASP A 156 2.60 21.09 17.33
CA ASP A 156 3.19 20.25 16.28
C ASP A 156 2.39 18.95 16.17
N ASP A 157 1.56 18.87 15.19
CA ASP A 157 0.64 17.76 14.95
C ASP A 157 1.29 16.51 14.33
N HIS A 158 2.56 16.58 13.97
CA HIS A 158 3.42 15.44 13.63
C HIS A 158 4.18 14.92 14.85
N ARG A 159 4.00 15.54 16.03
CA ARG A 159 4.69 15.16 17.24
C ARG A 159 3.77 14.41 18.20
N PHE A 160 4.02 13.10 18.29
CA PHE A 160 3.40 12.26 19.32
C PHE A 160 3.88 12.66 20.72
N CYS A 161 2.98 12.58 21.67
CA CYS A 161 3.29 12.81 23.08
C CYS A 161 2.61 11.79 24.00
N ASP A 162 3.31 11.48 25.08
CA ASP A 162 2.83 10.69 26.22
C ASP A 162 3.62 11.07 27.48
N GLY A 163 3.51 10.26 28.55
CA GLY A 163 4.26 10.49 29.78
C GLY A 163 5.77 10.40 29.63
N ALA A 164 6.28 9.63 28.65
CA ALA A 164 7.70 9.44 28.37
C ALA A 164 8.22 10.40 27.29
N ALA A 165 7.35 10.88 26.40
CA ALA A 165 7.67 11.78 25.29
C ALA A 165 6.90 13.11 25.41
N PRO A 166 7.33 14.06 26.25
CA PRO A 166 6.62 15.34 26.43
C PRO A 166 6.80 16.26 25.21
N CYS A 167 5.87 17.20 25.05
CA CYS A 167 5.86 18.15 23.93
C CYS A 167 6.99 19.19 23.91
N GLY A 168 7.72 19.33 24.98
CA GLY A 168 8.72 20.37 25.13
C GLY A 168 8.16 21.66 25.78
N ALA A 169 9.02 22.65 25.97
CA ALA A 169 8.68 23.87 26.71
C ALA A 169 7.57 24.68 26.00
N GLY A 170 6.56 25.06 26.76
CA GLY A 170 5.47 25.90 26.26
C GLY A 170 4.38 25.17 25.47
N ALA A 171 4.51 23.87 25.25
CA ALA A 171 3.51 23.06 24.57
C ALA A 171 2.86 22.03 25.49
N THR A 172 1.62 21.67 25.19
CA THR A 172 0.83 20.71 25.94
C THR A 172 0.47 19.49 25.09
N CYS A 173 0.45 18.32 25.73
CA CYS A 173 -0.02 17.09 25.10
C CYS A 173 -1.55 17.04 25.13
N GLN A 174 -2.15 17.02 23.97
CA GLN A 174 -3.59 16.82 23.78
C GLN A 174 -3.85 15.33 23.61
N LEU A 175 -4.39 14.69 24.63
CA LEU A 175 -4.65 13.25 24.61
C LEU A 175 -5.69 12.91 23.52
N PHE A 176 -5.52 11.81 22.82
CA PHE A 176 -6.47 11.33 21.81
C PHE A 176 -7.86 11.08 22.38
N THR A 177 -7.95 10.80 23.68
CA THR A 177 -9.22 10.64 24.41
C THR A 177 -9.90 11.94 24.79
N ALA A 178 -9.23 13.10 24.68
CA ALA A 178 -9.86 14.38 24.92
C ALA A 178 -10.88 14.72 23.83
N ALA A 179 -11.91 15.49 24.20
CA ALA A 179 -13.01 15.82 23.29
C ALA A 179 -12.50 16.54 22.04
N GLY A 180 -12.91 16.07 20.88
CA GLY A 180 -12.56 16.63 19.57
C GLY A 180 -11.13 16.34 19.06
N VAL A 181 -10.21 15.88 19.92
CA VAL A 181 -8.81 15.69 19.50
C VAL A 181 -8.68 14.59 18.44
N ALA A 182 -9.28 13.42 18.66
CA ALA A 182 -9.23 12.33 17.68
C ALA A 182 -10.04 12.62 16.40
N ASP A 183 -10.96 13.57 16.43
CA ASP A 183 -11.69 14.02 15.24
C ASP A 183 -10.85 15.00 14.40
N ALA A 184 -10.10 15.87 15.06
CA ALA A 184 -9.18 16.80 14.41
C ALA A 184 -7.89 16.11 13.93
N GLN A 185 -7.42 15.10 14.66
CA GLN A 185 -6.19 14.36 14.39
C GLN A 185 -6.51 12.98 13.78
N LEU A 186 -6.85 12.95 12.49
CA LEU A 186 -7.14 11.70 11.77
C LEU A 186 -5.92 10.76 11.73
N PHE A 187 -4.76 11.31 11.34
CA PHE A 187 -3.53 10.55 11.17
C PHE A 187 -2.73 10.51 12.47
N HIS A 188 -2.15 9.34 12.76
CA HIS A 188 -1.28 9.19 13.91
C HIS A 188 -0.01 10.05 13.75
N PRO A 189 0.42 10.85 14.74
CA PRO A 189 1.55 11.77 14.61
C PRO A 189 2.86 11.12 14.20
N ARG A 190 3.16 9.91 14.70
CA ARG A 190 4.35 9.15 14.29
C ARG A 190 4.29 8.72 12.82
N PHE A 191 3.11 8.38 12.31
CA PHE A 191 2.91 8.11 10.90
C PHE A 191 3.23 9.35 10.06
N LEU A 192 2.69 10.50 10.42
CA LEU A 192 2.99 11.76 9.74
C LEU A 192 4.48 12.06 9.77
N LYS A 193 5.12 11.92 10.94
CA LYS A 193 6.56 12.18 11.11
C LYS A 193 7.44 11.31 10.23
N ASN A 194 7.12 10.02 10.11
CA ASN A 194 7.88 9.09 9.27
C ASN A 194 7.76 9.40 7.78
N HIS A 195 6.63 10.01 7.37
CA HIS A 195 6.36 10.34 5.97
C HIS A 195 6.70 11.78 5.58
N GLU A 196 6.93 12.66 6.54
CA GLU A 196 7.29 14.07 6.33
C GLU A 196 8.45 14.29 5.32
N PRO A 197 9.49 13.43 5.27
CA PRO A 197 10.57 13.62 4.29
C PRO A 197 10.19 13.30 2.84
N PHE A 198 9.06 12.61 2.59
CA PHE A 198 8.68 12.16 1.27
C PHE A 198 7.78 13.17 0.55
N ARG A 199 8.20 13.61 -0.62
CA ARG A 199 7.46 14.57 -1.45
C ARG A 199 6.44 13.95 -2.37
N LEU A 200 6.49 12.64 -2.56
CA LEU A 200 5.58 11.86 -3.39
C LEU A 200 5.15 10.63 -2.62
N LEU A 201 3.84 10.42 -2.48
CA LEU A 201 3.24 9.27 -1.80
C LEU A 201 2.46 8.46 -2.82
N ARG A 202 2.81 7.17 -2.98
CA ARG A 202 2.10 6.24 -3.85
C ARG A 202 1.16 5.36 -3.04
N PHE A 203 -0.10 5.28 -3.48
CA PHE A 203 -1.20 4.71 -2.71
C PHE A 203 -1.68 3.35 -3.24
N MET A 204 -0.85 2.61 -3.94
CA MET A 204 -1.18 1.33 -4.57
C MET A 204 -1.91 0.38 -3.60
N ASP A 205 -1.37 0.17 -2.40
CA ASP A 205 -1.97 -0.70 -1.39
C ASP A 205 -3.20 -0.08 -0.71
N TRP A 206 -3.17 1.22 -0.39
CA TRP A 206 -4.34 1.89 0.19
C TRP A 206 -5.55 1.89 -0.74
N MET A 207 -5.31 1.86 -2.03
CA MET A 207 -6.36 1.75 -3.04
C MET A 207 -6.74 0.29 -3.34
N GLY A 208 -5.99 -0.70 -2.84
CA GLY A 208 -6.23 -2.12 -3.08
C GLY A 208 -6.21 -2.45 -4.55
N THR A 209 -5.16 -2.01 -5.26
CA THR A 209 -5.11 -2.00 -6.72
C THR A 209 -4.86 -3.38 -7.32
N ASN A 210 -4.03 -4.20 -6.66
CA ASN A 210 -3.70 -5.53 -7.15
C ASN A 210 -4.89 -6.49 -7.06
N SER A 211 -5.23 -7.13 -8.17
CA SER A 211 -6.40 -8.03 -8.28
C SER A 211 -7.69 -7.39 -7.74
N SER A 212 -7.86 -6.10 -8.00
CA SER A 212 -8.93 -5.29 -7.40
C SER A 212 -10.32 -5.76 -7.81
N PRO A 213 -11.25 -5.97 -6.88
CA PRO A 213 -12.65 -6.23 -7.18
C PRO A 213 -13.45 -4.95 -7.47
N ILE A 214 -12.84 -3.77 -7.33
CA ILE A 214 -13.51 -2.47 -7.36
C ILE A 214 -13.94 -2.10 -8.77
N VAL A 215 -15.22 -1.76 -8.92
CA VAL A 215 -15.87 -1.36 -10.17
C VAL A 215 -16.43 0.05 -10.09
N ASN A 216 -17.11 0.38 -8.99
CA ASN A 216 -17.83 1.63 -8.80
C ASN A 216 -17.41 2.37 -7.52
N ALA A 217 -17.76 3.64 -7.42
CA ALA A 217 -17.49 4.44 -6.21
C ALA A 217 -18.11 3.84 -4.94
N ALA A 218 -19.26 3.17 -5.06
CA ALA A 218 -19.94 2.51 -3.94
C ALA A 218 -19.17 1.30 -3.38
N ASP A 219 -18.21 0.75 -4.11
CA ASP A 219 -17.34 -0.35 -3.66
C ASP A 219 -16.20 0.15 -2.75
N TYR A 220 -16.02 1.47 -2.66
CA TYR A 220 -15.05 2.11 -1.77
C TYR A 220 -15.69 2.43 -0.41
N PRO A 221 -14.94 2.29 0.69
CA PRO A 221 -15.44 2.70 2.00
C PRO A 221 -15.59 4.22 2.06
N SER A 222 -16.55 4.67 2.87
CA SER A 222 -16.71 6.07 3.24
C SER A 222 -15.90 6.41 4.51
N ALA A 223 -15.80 7.68 4.85
CA ALA A 223 -15.17 8.13 6.10
C ALA A 223 -15.84 7.52 7.36
N THR A 224 -17.14 7.23 7.28
CA THR A 224 -17.95 6.66 8.38
C THR A 224 -17.93 5.13 8.43
N SER A 225 -17.33 4.44 7.43
CA SER A 225 -17.23 2.98 7.41
C SER A 225 -16.46 2.45 8.62
N ALA A 226 -16.91 1.33 9.18
CA ALA A 226 -16.33 0.71 10.37
C ALA A 226 -14.85 0.34 10.14
N PHE A 227 -14.54 -0.24 9.00
CA PHE A 227 -13.20 -0.65 8.59
C PHE A 227 -12.81 -0.02 7.28
N TRP A 228 -11.53 0.19 7.10
CA TRP A 228 -10.96 0.66 5.85
C TRP A 228 -10.07 -0.42 5.23
N THR A 229 -10.67 -1.40 4.58
CA THR A 229 -9.93 -2.38 3.77
C THR A 229 -9.25 -1.72 2.57
N ARG A 230 -9.73 -0.54 2.20
CA ARG A 230 -9.15 0.47 1.30
C ARG A 230 -9.40 1.82 1.94
N VAL A 231 -8.53 2.77 1.66
CA VAL A 231 -8.68 4.11 2.26
C VAL A 231 -9.58 4.98 1.38
N PRO A 232 -10.55 5.70 1.97
CA PRO A 232 -11.38 6.64 1.21
C PRO A 232 -10.53 7.66 0.44
N LEU A 233 -10.93 7.99 -0.80
CA LEU A 233 -10.18 8.92 -1.65
C LEU A 233 -9.98 10.30 -1.01
N THR A 234 -10.97 10.79 -0.28
CA THR A 234 -10.89 12.04 0.50
C THR A 234 -9.77 12.00 1.54
N THR A 235 -9.50 10.82 2.10
CA THR A 235 -8.42 10.62 3.08
C THR A 235 -7.03 10.65 2.41
N LEU A 236 -6.91 10.14 1.17
CA LEU A 236 -5.67 10.29 0.40
C LEU A 236 -5.36 11.77 0.15
N ALA A 237 -6.36 12.52 -0.28
CA ALA A 237 -6.25 13.97 -0.49
C ALA A 237 -5.87 14.70 0.82
N ALA A 238 -6.54 14.35 1.93
CA ALA A 238 -6.24 14.90 3.25
C ALA A 238 -4.79 14.63 3.68
N LEU A 239 -4.25 13.42 3.44
CA LEU A 239 -2.86 13.09 3.75
C LEU A 239 -1.88 13.91 2.89
N GLY A 240 -2.13 14.01 1.59
CA GLY A 240 -1.33 14.84 0.70
C GLY A 240 -1.31 16.30 1.11
N ASN A 241 -2.47 16.85 1.46
CA ASN A 241 -2.58 18.21 2.00
C ASN A 241 -1.78 18.36 3.30
N ARG A 242 -1.87 17.38 4.20
CA ARG A 242 -1.22 17.42 5.52
C ARG A 242 0.31 17.37 5.39
N LEU A 243 0.84 16.48 4.56
CA LEU A 243 2.27 16.30 4.35
C LEU A 243 2.85 17.22 3.27
N GLN A 244 2.00 17.98 2.58
CA GLN A 244 2.38 18.79 1.41
C GLN A 244 3.12 17.97 0.34
N SER A 245 2.63 16.78 0.09
CA SER A 245 3.22 15.82 -0.84
C SER A 245 2.41 15.73 -2.11
N ASP A 246 3.08 15.38 -3.20
CA ASP A 246 2.43 14.93 -4.42
C ASP A 246 1.77 13.57 -4.19
N LEU A 247 0.70 13.27 -4.92
CA LEU A 247 -0.03 12.01 -4.81
C LEU A 247 0.21 11.16 -6.06
N TRP A 248 0.40 9.85 -5.86
CA TRP A 248 0.40 8.88 -6.95
C TRP A 248 -0.73 7.88 -6.72
N ILE A 249 -1.73 7.96 -7.57
CA ILE A 249 -2.91 7.11 -7.51
C ILE A 249 -2.85 6.00 -8.56
N ASN A 250 -3.39 4.85 -8.20
CA ASN A 250 -3.51 3.69 -9.07
C ASN A 250 -5.00 3.43 -9.34
N VAL A 251 -5.46 3.75 -10.53
CA VAL A 251 -6.87 3.55 -10.91
C VAL A 251 -7.15 2.05 -11.00
N PRO A 252 -8.11 1.48 -10.23
CA PRO A 252 -8.43 0.07 -10.28
C PRO A 252 -8.77 -0.40 -11.70
N HIS A 253 -8.28 -1.56 -12.09
CA HIS A 253 -8.38 -2.02 -13.48
C HIS A 253 -9.82 -2.25 -13.96
N LYS A 254 -10.77 -2.48 -13.04
CA LYS A 254 -12.22 -2.62 -13.36
C LYS A 254 -13.01 -1.32 -13.21
N ALA A 255 -12.37 -0.21 -12.84
CA ALA A 255 -13.06 1.04 -12.59
C ALA A 255 -13.89 1.48 -13.82
N THR A 256 -15.18 1.73 -13.59
CA THR A 256 -16.06 2.33 -14.61
C THR A 256 -15.65 3.77 -14.90
N ASP A 257 -16.09 4.29 -16.03
CA ASP A 257 -15.89 5.69 -16.40
C ASP A 257 -16.46 6.64 -15.35
N ALA A 258 -17.65 6.35 -14.85
CA ALA A 258 -18.28 7.14 -13.79
C ALA A 258 -17.45 7.13 -12.48
N PHE A 259 -16.79 6.02 -12.17
CA PHE A 259 -15.94 5.97 -11.00
C PHE A 259 -14.62 6.72 -11.22
N VAL A 260 -14.02 6.64 -12.41
CA VAL A 260 -12.85 7.46 -12.78
C VAL A 260 -13.17 8.94 -12.66
N ASP A 261 -14.33 9.37 -13.15
CA ASP A 261 -14.80 10.76 -13.05
C ASP A 261 -14.98 11.19 -11.58
N ALA A 262 -15.58 10.31 -10.75
CA ALA A 262 -15.72 10.57 -9.32
C ALA A 262 -14.36 10.70 -8.61
N MET A 263 -13.38 9.83 -8.93
CA MET A 263 -12.01 9.92 -8.39
C MET A 263 -11.36 11.25 -8.77
N ALA A 264 -11.43 11.63 -10.05
CA ALA A 264 -10.87 12.88 -10.53
C ALA A 264 -11.53 14.09 -9.86
N THR A 265 -12.86 14.04 -9.65
CA THR A 265 -13.62 15.10 -8.97
C THR A 265 -13.18 15.26 -7.52
N VAL A 266 -13.13 14.17 -6.74
CA VAL A 266 -12.67 14.19 -5.35
C VAL A 266 -11.24 14.75 -5.26
N LEU A 267 -10.32 14.29 -6.12
CA LEU A 267 -8.94 14.76 -6.08
C LEU A 267 -8.79 16.22 -6.52
N ARG A 268 -9.62 16.70 -7.45
CA ARG A 268 -9.65 18.13 -7.81
C ARG A 268 -10.14 19.00 -6.66
N ASP A 269 -11.19 18.56 -5.97
CA ASP A 269 -11.91 19.37 -4.99
C ASP A 269 -11.27 19.30 -3.60
N ASP A 270 -10.84 18.12 -3.17
CA ASP A 270 -10.32 17.89 -1.82
C ASP A 270 -8.80 18.01 -1.72
N PHE A 271 -8.05 17.78 -2.81
CA PHE A 271 -6.60 18.02 -2.83
C PHE A 271 -6.31 19.45 -3.27
N THR A 272 -6.30 20.34 -2.28
CA THR A 272 -6.30 21.80 -2.48
C THR A 272 -4.94 22.40 -2.79
N LEU A 273 -3.85 21.67 -2.57
CA LEU A 273 -2.50 22.15 -2.83
C LEU A 273 -2.20 22.19 -4.34
N ASP A 274 -1.40 23.17 -4.75
CA ASP A 274 -0.82 23.21 -6.11
C ASP A 274 0.32 22.19 -6.23
N ARG A 275 -0.01 20.93 -6.06
CA ARG A 275 0.85 19.75 -6.11
C ARG A 275 0.44 18.82 -7.23
N LYS A 276 1.34 17.91 -7.60
CA LYS A 276 1.12 16.98 -8.70
C LYS A 276 0.29 15.77 -8.25
N ILE A 277 -0.48 15.25 -9.19
CA ILE A 277 -1.19 13.97 -9.06
C ILE A 277 -0.69 13.10 -10.20
N TYR A 278 0.00 12.01 -9.85
CA TYR A 278 0.45 10.98 -10.78
C TYR A 278 -0.68 9.99 -10.96
N ILE A 279 -1.04 9.70 -12.21
CA ILE A 279 -2.18 8.85 -12.57
C ILE A 279 -1.64 7.63 -13.28
N GLU A 280 -1.81 6.47 -12.68
CA GLU A 280 -1.42 5.17 -13.21
C GLU A 280 -2.66 4.28 -13.34
N TYR A 281 -2.82 3.59 -14.46
CA TYR A 281 -3.88 2.58 -14.64
C TYR A 281 -3.41 1.22 -14.13
N GLY A 282 -4.07 0.73 -13.08
CA GLY A 282 -3.71 -0.53 -12.41
C GLY A 282 -2.39 -0.43 -11.64
N ASN A 283 -1.78 -1.56 -11.40
CA ASN A 283 -0.42 -1.75 -10.93
C ASN A 283 0.15 -2.98 -11.60
N GLU A 284 1.33 -2.88 -12.18
CA GLU A 284 2.01 -4.01 -12.82
C GLU A 284 1.07 -4.85 -13.69
N ASN A 285 0.35 -4.22 -14.61
CA ASN A 285 -0.63 -4.89 -15.47
C ASN A 285 -0.01 -6.05 -16.30
N TRP A 286 1.30 -6.02 -16.46
CA TRP A 286 2.10 -7.06 -17.09
C TRP A 286 2.34 -8.28 -16.22
N ASN A 287 2.20 -8.16 -14.89
CA ASN A 287 2.59 -9.19 -13.94
C ASN A 287 1.51 -10.27 -13.83
N GLY A 288 1.83 -11.48 -14.29
CA GLY A 288 0.92 -12.61 -14.28
C GLY A 288 0.48 -13.10 -12.89
N ILE A 289 1.11 -12.63 -11.79
CA ILE A 289 0.64 -12.92 -10.43
C ILE A 289 -0.73 -12.27 -10.16
N PHE A 290 -1.01 -11.13 -10.79
CA PHE A 290 -2.21 -10.35 -10.56
C PHE A 290 -3.29 -10.62 -11.61
N SER A 291 -4.56 -10.64 -11.18
CA SER A 291 -5.69 -10.93 -12.08
C SER A 291 -5.88 -9.89 -13.19
N GLN A 292 -5.44 -8.63 -12.98
CA GLN A 292 -5.51 -7.58 -13.99
C GLN A 292 -4.79 -7.94 -15.29
N ASN A 293 -3.75 -8.76 -15.22
CA ASN A 293 -3.04 -9.24 -16.42
C ASN A 293 -3.96 -9.97 -17.43
N VAL A 294 -4.95 -10.68 -16.95
CA VAL A 294 -5.95 -11.40 -17.75
C VAL A 294 -7.26 -10.62 -17.89
N GLU A 295 -7.66 -9.90 -16.85
CA GLU A 295 -8.96 -9.21 -16.81
C GLU A 295 -8.99 -7.96 -17.68
N ILE A 296 -7.88 -7.23 -17.82
CA ILE A 296 -7.80 -6.03 -18.66
C ILE A 296 -8.13 -6.35 -20.14
N PRO A 297 -7.46 -7.29 -20.81
CA PRO A 297 -7.81 -7.58 -22.21
C PRO A 297 -9.25 -8.06 -22.38
N ARG A 298 -9.79 -8.80 -21.41
CA ARG A 298 -11.20 -9.25 -21.45
C ARG A 298 -12.20 -8.11 -21.44
N GLN A 299 -11.90 -7.02 -20.72
CA GLN A 299 -12.83 -5.90 -20.58
C GLN A 299 -12.82 -4.95 -21.78
N PHE A 300 -11.66 -4.75 -22.40
CA PHE A 300 -11.43 -3.62 -23.30
C PHE A 300 -11.08 -4.02 -24.73
N CYS A 301 -10.91 -5.30 -25.03
CA CYS A 301 -10.64 -5.79 -26.38
C CYS A 301 -11.87 -6.55 -26.92
N PRO A 302 -12.69 -5.97 -27.79
CA PRO A 302 -13.93 -6.61 -28.28
C PRO A 302 -13.72 -8.00 -28.88
N GLY A 303 -12.63 -8.20 -29.64
CA GLY A 303 -12.29 -9.53 -30.21
C GLY A 303 -11.81 -10.54 -29.16
N PHE A 304 -11.53 -10.11 -27.95
CA PHE A 304 -11.08 -10.98 -26.86
C PHE A 304 -12.24 -11.71 -26.17
N ALA A 305 -13.47 -11.23 -26.32
CA ALA A 305 -14.65 -11.89 -25.77
C ALA A 305 -14.87 -13.27 -26.42
N ASP A 306 -14.58 -13.41 -27.71
CA ASP A 306 -14.69 -14.68 -28.43
C ASP A 306 -13.50 -15.61 -28.13
N LEU A 307 -12.36 -15.04 -27.75
CA LEU A 307 -11.17 -15.77 -27.29
C LEU A 307 -11.27 -16.11 -25.79
N ALA A 308 -12.12 -15.42 -25.03
CA ALA A 308 -12.27 -15.58 -23.59
C ALA A 308 -12.83 -16.96 -23.18
N ALA A 309 -13.52 -17.65 -24.07
CA ALA A 309 -13.89 -19.05 -23.88
C ALA A 309 -12.67 -19.98 -23.80
N GLY A 310 -11.50 -19.54 -24.28
CA GLY A 310 -10.22 -20.25 -24.20
C GLY A 310 -9.21 -19.63 -23.25
N CYS A 311 -9.49 -18.46 -22.68
CA CYS A 311 -8.62 -17.76 -21.71
C CYS A 311 -9.08 -17.94 -20.27
N GLN A 312 -9.66 -19.08 -19.94
CA GLN A 312 -10.07 -19.36 -18.57
C GLN A 312 -8.89 -19.82 -17.74
N ASN A 313 -8.83 -19.35 -16.52
CA ASN A 313 -7.85 -19.73 -15.50
C ASN A 313 -8.19 -21.12 -14.91
N ASP A 314 -8.88 -21.97 -15.68
CA ASP A 314 -9.48 -23.24 -15.26
C ASP A 314 -8.69 -24.46 -15.69
N GLY A 315 -7.51 -24.28 -16.31
CA GLY A 315 -6.66 -25.39 -16.73
C GLY A 315 -7.25 -26.22 -17.90
N VAL A 316 -8.28 -25.71 -18.60
CA VAL A 316 -8.88 -26.39 -19.75
C VAL A 316 -8.41 -25.73 -21.02
N SER A 317 -7.46 -26.38 -21.68
CA SER A 317 -7.10 -26.06 -23.07
C SER A 317 -8.23 -26.48 -24.00
N GLY A 318 -8.97 -25.51 -24.52
CA GLY A 318 -9.98 -25.80 -25.54
C GLY A 318 -10.17 -24.62 -26.45
N ASN A 319 -9.83 -24.76 -27.70
CA ASN A 319 -10.13 -23.95 -28.88
C ASN A 319 -8.94 -23.26 -29.56
N GLY A 320 -7.71 -23.75 -29.36
CA GLY A 320 -6.57 -23.40 -30.23
C GLY A 320 -5.92 -22.04 -29.98
N ILE A 321 -6.41 -21.24 -29.01
CA ILE A 321 -5.76 -20.02 -28.54
C ILE A 321 -5.75 -20.06 -27.01
N ALA A 322 -4.77 -20.75 -26.49
CA ALA A 322 -4.56 -20.82 -25.03
C ALA A 322 -4.00 -19.48 -24.54
N CYS A 323 -4.83 -18.72 -23.82
CA CYS A 323 -4.37 -17.64 -22.95
C CYS A 323 -4.21 -18.16 -21.53
N GLU A 324 -3.65 -19.36 -21.41
CA GLU A 324 -3.36 -19.95 -20.10
C GLU A 324 -2.16 -19.25 -19.48
N ARG A 325 -2.27 -18.96 -18.18
CA ARG A 325 -1.09 -18.66 -17.37
C ARG A 325 -0.20 -19.91 -17.39
N ASP A 326 1.06 -19.74 -17.69
CA ASP A 326 2.05 -20.74 -17.33
C ASP A 326 2.05 -20.89 -15.80
N PRO A 327 1.64 -22.04 -15.24
CA PRO A 327 1.56 -22.24 -13.81
C PRO A 327 2.93 -22.12 -13.11
N ASN A 328 4.02 -22.18 -13.85
CA ASN A 328 5.38 -22.07 -13.31
C ASN A 328 5.92 -20.63 -13.36
N THR A 329 5.55 -19.85 -14.37
CA THR A 329 6.07 -18.49 -14.56
C THR A 329 5.01 -17.43 -14.30
N PHE A 330 3.73 -17.80 -14.16
CA PHE A 330 2.58 -16.89 -14.06
C PHE A 330 2.51 -15.84 -15.19
N SER A 331 3.26 -16.06 -16.26
CA SER A 331 3.32 -15.18 -17.43
C SER A 331 2.62 -15.82 -18.63
N LEU A 332 2.23 -14.99 -19.59
CA LEU A 332 1.72 -15.46 -20.88
C LEU A 332 2.90 -16.01 -21.69
N GLY A 333 2.90 -17.31 -21.99
CA GLY A 333 3.93 -17.95 -22.79
C GLY A 333 3.93 -17.49 -24.26
N ALA A 334 4.95 -17.90 -25.03
CA ALA A 334 5.11 -17.54 -26.45
C ALA A 334 3.90 -17.98 -27.32
N ALA A 335 3.25 -19.09 -26.98
CA ALA A 335 2.01 -19.54 -27.63
C ALA A 335 0.80 -18.63 -27.37
N GLN A 336 0.93 -17.66 -26.45
CA GLN A 336 -0.10 -16.74 -26.00
C GLN A 336 0.14 -15.31 -26.52
N ALA A 337 1.00 -15.13 -27.51
CA ALA A 337 1.31 -13.84 -28.12
C ALA A 337 0.09 -12.99 -28.49
N PRO A 338 -1.04 -13.56 -29.00
CA PRO A 338 -2.25 -12.78 -29.26
C PRO A 338 -2.86 -12.18 -28.00
N CYS A 339 -2.90 -12.91 -26.88
CA CYS A 339 -3.40 -12.43 -25.60
C CYS A 339 -2.53 -11.32 -25.01
N PHE A 340 -1.21 -11.48 -25.13
CA PHE A 340 -0.26 -10.45 -24.72
C PHE A 340 -0.43 -9.17 -25.54
N GLN A 341 -0.62 -9.29 -26.86
CA GLN A 341 -0.89 -8.12 -27.70
C GLN A 341 -2.24 -7.45 -27.38
N ALA A 342 -3.25 -8.24 -27.01
CA ALA A 342 -4.53 -7.73 -26.53
C ALA A 342 -4.36 -6.98 -25.19
N LEU A 343 -3.57 -7.50 -24.26
CA LEU A 343 -3.23 -6.83 -23.01
C LEU A 343 -2.55 -5.47 -23.27
N VAL A 344 -1.49 -5.45 -24.05
CA VAL A 344 -0.71 -4.24 -24.37
C VAL A 344 -1.61 -3.17 -25.00
N ARG A 345 -2.52 -3.58 -25.90
CA ARG A 345 -3.48 -2.71 -26.53
C ARG A 345 -4.51 -2.15 -25.54
N ALA A 346 -5.18 -3.04 -24.80
CA ALA A 346 -6.20 -2.64 -23.84
C ALA A 346 -5.66 -1.74 -22.73
N TRP A 347 -4.45 -2.05 -22.27
CA TRP A 347 -3.74 -1.24 -21.28
C TRP A 347 -3.46 0.17 -21.78
N GLY A 348 -2.87 0.33 -22.97
CA GLY A 348 -2.60 1.63 -23.56
C GLY A 348 -3.89 2.44 -23.82
N ASP A 349 -4.89 1.81 -24.45
CA ASP A 349 -6.18 2.46 -24.76
C ASP A 349 -6.89 2.94 -23.49
N ARG A 350 -6.95 2.09 -22.44
CA ARG A 350 -7.61 2.47 -21.19
C ARG A 350 -6.84 3.54 -20.43
N SER A 351 -5.51 3.50 -20.44
CA SER A 351 -4.69 4.56 -19.85
C SER A 351 -5.03 5.92 -20.48
N VAL A 352 -5.07 6.01 -21.81
CA VAL A 352 -5.43 7.26 -22.51
C VAL A 352 -6.85 7.73 -22.15
N GLN A 353 -7.84 6.82 -22.12
CA GLN A 353 -9.21 7.17 -21.72
C GLN A 353 -9.25 7.76 -20.29
N ILE A 354 -8.51 7.18 -19.36
CA ILE A 354 -8.41 7.66 -17.98
C ILE A 354 -7.77 9.06 -17.96
N PHE A 355 -6.65 9.24 -18.68
CA PHE A 355 -5.96 10.54 -18.77
C PHE A 355 -6.88 11.63 -19.33
N ASP A 356 -7.59 11.35 -20.41
CA ASP A 356 -8.52 12.29 -21.02
C ASP A 356 -9.70 12.67 -20.10
N ARG A 357 -10.20 11.71 -19.27
CA ARG A 357 -11.23 11.98 -18.24
C ARG A 357 -10.72 12.90 -17.14
N PHE A 358 -9.53 12.62 -16.61
CA PHE A 358 -8.91 13.49 -15.62
C PHE A 358 -8.65 14.88 -16.20
N ASP A 359 -8.14 14.98 -17.43
CA ASP A 359 -7.91 16.26 -18.12
C ASP A 359 -9.21 17.06 -18.26
N ALA A 360 -10.31 16.42 -18.66
CA ALA A 360 -11.60 17.07 -18.80
C ALA A 360 -12.13 17.62 -17.48
N ILE A 361 -11.96 16.89 -16.37
CA ILE A 361 -12.44 17.30 -15.04
C ILE A 361 -11.56 18.39 -14.44
N PHE A 362 -10.23 18.30 -14.58
CA PHE A 362 -9.30 19.31 -14.10
C PHE A 362 -9.28 20.57 -14.97
N GLY A 363 -9.73 20.49 -16.22
CA GLY A 363 -9.81 21.62 -17.16
C GLY A 363 -8.48 22.35 -17.29
N ALA A 364 -8.47 23.65 -17.12
CA ALA A 364 -7.27 24.49 -17.29
C ALA A 364 -6.11 24.11 -16.33
N SER A 365 -6.39 23.52 -15.18
CA SER A 365 -5.38 23.11 -14.22
C SER A 365 -4.73 21.76 -14.53
N ALA A 366 -5.28 20.98 -15.47
CA ALA A 366 -4.81 19.63 -15.79
C ALA A 366 -3.32 19.59 -16.11
N ARG A 367 -2.87 20.48 -16.99
CA ARG A 367 -1.47 20.54 -17.44
C ARG A 367 -0.48 20.87 -16.33
N GLN A 368 -0.94 21.61 -15.32
CA GLN A 368 -0.13 21.98 -14.16
C GLN A 368 -0.12 20.91 -13.08
N ARG A 369 -1.24 20.18 -12.93
CA ARG A 369 -1.47 19.30 -11.78
C ARG A 369 -1.31 17.81 -12.08
N LEU A 370 -1.60 17.37 -13.30
CA LEU A 370 -1.64 15.95 -13.63
C LEU A 370 -0.35 15.46 -14.27
N ILE A 371 0.12 14.29 -13.86
CA ILE A 371 1.24 13.56 -14.45
C ILE A 371 0.71 12.19 -14.89
N ARG A 372 0.72 11.93 -16.19
CA ARG A 372 0.20 10.71 -16.80
C ARG A 372 1.31 9.67 -16.88
N VAL A 373 1.08 8.51 -16.26
CA VAL A 373 2.10 7.50 -16.04
C VAL A 373 1.79 6.21 -16.81
N ILE A 374 2.75 5.72 -17.57
CA ILE A 374 2.81 4.33 -18.04
C ILE A 374 3.92 3.63 -17.25
N ALA A 375 3.53 2.62 -16.45
CA ALA A 375 4.46 1.88 -15.59
C ALA A 375 4.66 0.45 -16.12
N ALA A 376 5.91 0.03 -16.36
CA ALA A 376 6.20 -1.29 -16.91
C ALA A 376 7.41 -1.96 -16.24
N GLN A 377 7.69 -3.21 -16.64
CA GLN A 377 8.73 -4.04 -16.05
C GLN A 377 10.13 -3.48 -16.30
N ALA A 378 10.92 -3.28 -15.25
CA ALA A 378 12.28 -2.74 -15.36
C ALA A 378 13.24 -3.66 -16.15
N ALA A 379 13.12 -4.98 -15.96
CA ALA A 379 13.93 -5.96 -16.67
C ALA A 379 13.58 -6.08 -18.17
N ASN A 380 12.41 -5.61 -18.58
CA ASN A 380 11.94 -5.64 -19.96
C ASN A 380 11.32 -4.30 -20.38
N PRO A 381 12.14 -3.26 -20.64
CA PRO A 381 11.62 -1.95 -21.02
C PRO A 381 10.92 -1.95 -22.41
N ASP A 382 11.16 -2.96 -23.24
CA ASP A 382 10.45 -3.12 -24.53
C ASP A 382 8.94 -3.29 -24.35
N LEU A 383 8.51 -3.87 -23.23
CA LEU A 383 7.10 -3.98 -22.89
C LEU A 383 6.43 -2.59 -22.81
N GLY A 384 7.02 -1.67 -22.08
CA GLY A 384 6.53 -0.28 -22.01
C GLY A 384 6.59 0.42 -23.36
N ARG A 385 7.65 0.19 -24.15
CA ARG A 385 7.74 0.68 -25.52
C ARG A 385 6.56 0.19 -26.36
N GLN A 386 6.23 -1.10 -26.29
CA GLN A 386 5.11 -1.69 -27.04
C GLN A 386 3.76 -1.07 -26.65
N VAL A 387 3.55 -0.69 -25.39
CA VAL A 387 2.34 0.04 -24.97
C VAL A 387 2.33 1.44 -25.58
N MET A 388 3.45 2.17 -25.54
CA MET A 388 3.53 3.60 -25.86
C MET A 388 3.59 3.90 -27.37
N VAL A 389 4.24 3.06 -28.19
CA VAL A 389 4.38 3.32 -29.65
C VAL A 389 3.06 3.17 -30.42
N ARG A 390 2.05 2.55 -29.81
CA ARG A 390 0.77 2.28 -30.49
C ARG A 390 -0.06 3.54 -30.63
N ASN A 391 -0.77 3.63 -31.74
CA ASN A 391 -1.91 4.52 -31.80
C ASN A 391 -3.01 4.01 -30.89
N ALA A 392 -3.58 4.90 -30.08
CA ALA A 392 -4.79 4.59 -29.32
C ALA A 392 -5.91 4.22 -30.31
N THR A 393 -6.76 3.26 -29.95
CA THR A 393 -7.77 2.71 -30.87
C THR A 393 -8.69 3.81 -31.39
N GLY A 394 -8.79 3.90 -32.71
CA GLY A 394 -9.60 4.93 -33.39
C GLY A 394 -9.01 6.35 -33.39
N GLN A 395 -7.77 6.52 -32.91
CA GLN A 395 -7.10 7.81 -32.83
C GLN A 395 -5.92 7.90 -33.80
N ALA A 396 -5.59 9.12 -34.20
CA ALA A 396 -4.43 9.42 -35.03
C ALA A 396 -3.13 9.65 -34.22
N PHE A 397 -3.19 9.61 -32.90
CA PHE A 397 -2.08 9.86 -32.00
C PHE A 397 -1.67 8.57 -31.24
N THR A 398 -0.41 8.51 -30.82
CA THR A 398 0.13 7.38 -30.03
C THR A 398 -0.18 7.54 -28.55
N VAL A 399 -0.12 6.44 -27.78
CA VAL A 399 -0.20 6.48 -26.32
C VAL A 399 0.91 7.34 -25.74
N ALA A 400 2.13 7.31 -26.33
CA ALA A 400 3.27 8.12 -25.93
C ALA A 400 2.95 9.61 -25.91
N SER A 401 2.21 10.13 -26.91
CA SER A 401 1.86 11.55 -26.99
C SER A 401 0.92 12.05 -25.88
N LYS A 402 0.34 11.12 -25.11
CA LYS A 402 -0.51 11.37 -23.93
C LYS A 402 0.18 11.00 -22.62
N THR A 403 1.46 10.59 -22.66
CA THR A 403 2.22 10.09 -21.50
C THR A 403 3.27 11.13 -21.09
N ASP A 404 3.29 11.52 -19.83
CA ASP A 404 4.29 12.44 -19.28
C ASP A 404 5.51 11.69 -18.73
N THR A 405 5.29 10.49 -18.19
CA THR A 405 6.34 9.70 -17.55
C THR A 405 6.21 8.20 -17.85
N TYR A 406 7.34 7.57 -18.04
CA TYR A 406 7.51 6.12 -18.02
C TYR A 406 8.07 5.72 -16.66
N ALA A 407 7.42 4.77 -16.00
CA ALA A 407 7.84 4.31 -14.68
C ALA A 407 8.33 2.86 -14.70
N SER A 408 9.41 2.58 -13.96
CA SER A 408 9.94 1.23 -13.78
C SER A 408 10.25 0.95 -12.31
N ALA A 409 10.45 -0.33 -11.94
CA ALA A 409 10.83 -0.74 -10.59
C ALA A 409 12.23 -1.38 -10.62
N PRO A 410 13.31 -0.60 -10.60
CA PRO A 410 14.66 -1.10 -10.76
C PRO A 410 15.23 -1.65 -9.45
N TYR A 411 14.58 -2.63 -8.85
CA TYR A 411 15.04 -3.29 -7.64
C TYR A 411 16.46 -3.84 -7.78
N PHE A 412 17.24 -3.81 -6.70
CA PHE A 412 18.52 -4.53 -6.62
C PHE A 412 18.41 -5.78 -5.75
N GLY A 413 19.23 -6.78 -6.03
CA GLY A 413 19.23 -8.04 -5.29
C GLY A 413 18.10 -9.00 -5.67
N THR A 414 17.51 -8.85 -6.85
CA THR A 414 16.43 -9.71 -7.38
C THR A 414 16.88 -11.11 -7.76
N ASP A 415 18.17 -11.31 -7.96
CA ASP A 415 18.80 -12.52 -8.44
C ASP A 415 19.34 -13.44 -7.33
N TYR A 416 19.20 -13.05 -6.05
CA TYR A 416 19.60 -13.91 -4.93
C TYR A 416 18.47 -14.83 -4.49
N CYS A 417 18.82 -16.10 -4.18
CA CYS A 417 17.88 -17.11 -3.70
C CYS A 417 16.67 -17.30 -4.61
N THR A 418 16.95 -17.47 -5.89
CA THR A 418 15.94 -17.77 -6.92
C THR A 418 16.21 -19.14 -7.56
N PRO A 419 15.17 -19.85 -8.10
CA PRO A 419 15.36 -21.16 -8.72
C PRO A 419 16.17 -21.13 -10.01
N ASP A 420 15.92 -20.12 -10.86
CA ASP A 420 16.45 -20.08 -12.23
C ASP A 420 17.48 -18.95 -12.39
N ASN A 421 18.67 -19.28 -12.82
CA ASN A 421 19.79 -18.36 -13.11
C ASN A 421 20.15 -17.39 -11.99
N GLY A 422 19.53 -17.55 -10.81
CA GLY A 422 19.81 -16.74 -9.65
C GLY A 422 20.99 -17.26 -8.85
N ILE A 423 21.52 -16.41 -7.99
CA ILE A 423 22.52 -16.78 -7.00
C ILE A 423 21.80 -17.42 -5.82
N ASN A 424 22.07 -18.68 -5.55
CA ASN A 424 21.46 -19.41 -4.44
C ASN A 424 22.52 -20.08 -3.57
N PRO A 425 22.22 -20.42 -2.30
CA PRO A 425 23.23 -20.97 -1.39
C PRO A 425 23.76 -22.34 -1.81
N ASP A 426 23.00 -23.14 -2.55
CA ASP A 426 23.43 -24.48 -2.99
C ASP A 426 24.53 -24.39 -4.05
N ASN A 427 24.46 -23.36 -4.91
CA ASN A 427 25.43 -23.15 -6.00
C ASN A 427 26.50 -22.10 -5.66
N ASN A 428 26.26 -21.21 -4.69
CA ASN A 428 27.12 -20.06 -4.37
C ASN A 428 27.41 -19.95 -2.87
N ALA A 429 27.89 -21.04 -2.28
CA ALA A 429 28.17 -21.11 -0.84
C ALA A 429 29.10 -19.98 -0.34
N SER A 430 30.06 -19.51 -1.17
CA SER A 430 30.97 -18.42 -0.83
C SER A 430 30.27 -17.08 -0.61
N VAL A 431 29.22 -16.78 -1.41
CA VAL A 431 28.43 -15.54 -1.27
C VAL A 431 27.67 -15.53 0.05
N TYR A 432 27.22 -16.68 0.52
CA TYR A 432 26.43 -16.84 1.75
C TYR A 432 27.27 -17.27 2.96
N ALA A 433 28.59 -17.37 2.82
CA ALA A 433 29.49 -17.78 3.90
C ALA A 433 29.41 -16.86 5.13
N SER A 434 29.24 -15.57 4.89
CA SER A 434 29.05 -14.57 5.93
C SER A 434 28.19 -13.41 5.40
N THR A 435 27.68 -12.58 6.30
CA THR A 435 26.97 -11.35 5.94
C THR A 435 27.88 -10.38 5.21
N GLU A 436 29.14 -10.28 5.58
CA GLU A 436 30.11 -9.41 4.90
C GLU A 436 30.37 -9.88 3.45
N ALA A 437 30.57 -11.18 3.23
CA ALA A 437 30.73 -11.71 1.87
C ALA A 437 29.48 -11.46 1.02
N PHE A 438 28.28 -11.59 1.60
CA PHE A 438 27.03 -11.28 0.93
C PHE A 438 26.93 -9.79 0.56
N LEU A 439 27.27 -8.90 1.50
CA LEU A 439 27.24 -7.45 1.27
C LEU A 439 28.28 -7.02 0.22
N ASP A 440 29.48 -7.59 0.23
CA ASP A 440 30.50 -7.32 -0.80
C ASP A 440 29.99 -7.67 -2.20
N HIS A 441 29.29 -8.79 -2.32
CA HIS A 441 28.70 -9.20 -3.59
C HIS A 441 27.50 -8.32 -4.00
N LEU A 442 26.69 -7.92 -3.02
CA LEU A 442 25.54 -7.02 -3.25
C LEU A 442 25.98 -5.63 -3.71
N GLU A 443 27.03 -5.08 -3.11
CA GLU A 443 27.61 -3.76 -3.48
C GLU A 443 28.16 -3.74 -4.92
N THR A 444 28.63 -4.85 -5.40
CA THR A 444 29.23 -4.97 -6.75
C THR A 444 28.22 -5.51 -7.75
N SER A 445 27.92 -6.79 -7.71
CA SER A 445 27.11 -7.50 -8.70
C SER A 445 25.62 -7.16 -8.56
N GLY A 446 25.10 -7.11 -7.34
CA GLY A 446 23.69 -6.82 -7.11
C GLY A 446 23.28 -5.42 -7.59
N LEU A 447 24.09 -4.40 -7.30
CA LEU A 447 23.86 -3.04 -7.80
C LEU A 447 24.08 -2.92 -9.31
N ALA A 448 24.99 -3.68 -9.90
CA ALA A 448 25.25 -3.65 -11.35
C ALA A 448 24.04 -4.12 -12.16
N VAL A 449 23.32 -5.15 -11.69
CA VAL A 449 22.08 -5.63 -12.32
C VAL A 449 21.02 -4.52 -12.37
N SER A 450 20.75 -3.90 -11.22
CA SER A 450 19.79 -2.81 -11.13
C SER A 450 20.18 -1.60 -11.99
N ARG A 451 21.46 -1.23 -11.97
CA ARG A 451 21.99 -0.15 -12.85
C ARG A 451 21.73 -0.46 -14.32
N GLY A 452 21.89 -1.72 -14.74
CA GLY A 452 21.58 -2.18 -16.09
C GLY A 452 20.10 -1.95 -16.45
N PHE A 453 19.16 -2.23 -15.55
CA PHE A 453 17.74 -1.96 -15.75
C PHE A 453 17.45 -0.47 -15.94
N MET A 454 18.05 0.38 -15.10
CA MET A 454 17.91 1.85 -15.20
C MET A 454 18.42 2.37 -16.55
N GLN A 455 19.62 1.92 -16.95
CA GLN A 455 20.25 2.34 -18.21
C GLN A 455 19.44 1.88 -19.43
N ASN A 456 18.95 0.64 -19.43
CA ASN A 456 18.14 0.08 -20.51
C ASN A 456 16.81 0.85 -20.68
N SER A 457 16.15 1.19 -19.59
CA SER A 457 14.93 2.01 -19.61
C SER A 457 15.20 3.40 -20.18
N LYS A 458 16.25 4.07 -19.72
CA LYS A 458 16.66 5.37 -20.24
C LYS A 458 17.04 5.31 -21.73
N ALA A 459 17.78 4.29 -22.14
CA ALA A 459 18.17 4.10 -23.55
C ALA A 459 16.93 3.86 -24.43
N MET A 460 15.98 3.06 -23.98
CA MET A 460 14.71 2.81 -24.67
C MET A 460 13.95 4.11 -24.89
N LEU A 461 13.82 4.97 -23.85
CA LEU A 461 13.14 6.26 -23.95
C LEU A 461 13.84 7.19 -24.94
N ASN A 462 15.15 7.32 -24.85
CA ASN A 462 15.94 8.18 -25.74
C ASN A 462 15.86 7.73 -27.21
N ALA A 463 15.82 6.43 -27.46
CA ALA A 463 15.76 5.88 -28.80
C ALA A 463 14.38 6.00 -29.46
N ASN A 464 13.29 6.01 -28.69
CA ASN A 464 11.94 5.90 -29.24
C ASN A 464 11.04 7.10 -28.95
N PHE A 465 11.31 7.88 -27.88
CA PHE A 465 10.40 8.92 -27.37
C PHE A 465 11.09 10.24 -27.01
N ALA A 466 12.22 10.52 -27.65
CA ALA A 466 12.95 11.76 -27.41
C ALA A 466 12.13 13.03 -27.78
N ALA A 467 11.26 12.91 -28.79
CA ALA A 467 10.42 14.03 -29.25
C ALA A 467 9.27 14.33 -28.27
N GLU A 468 8.76 13.32 -27.59
CA GLU A 468 7.68 13.45 -26.61
C GLU A 468 8.18 13.97 -25.26
N GLY A 469 9.47 13.86 -24.98
CA GLY A 469 10.07 14.32 -23.73
C GLY A 469 9.62 13.52 -22.50
N ILE A 470 9.30 12.23 -22.67
CA ILE A 470 8.83 11.34 -21.60
C ILE A 470 9.95 11.16 -20.58
N ARG A 471 9.68 11.51 -19.31
CA ARG A 471 10.63 11.34 -18.21
C ARG A 471 10.65 9.91 -17.69
N HIS A 472 11.80 9.44 -17.21
CA HIS A 472 11.94 8.14 -16.53
C HIS A 472 11.80 8.32 -15.03
N ILE A 473 10.79 7.69 -14.43
CA ILE A 473 10.57 7.72 -12.98
C ILE A 473 10.50 6.29 -12.43
N SER A 474 10.58 6.14 -11.10
CA SER A 474 10.41 4.84 -10.44
C SER A 474 9.09 4.78 -9.71
N TYR A 475 8.24 3.77 -10.01
CA TYR A 475 7.01 3.53 -9.22
C TYR A 475 7.30 2.74 -7.95
N GLU A 476 8.34 1.90 -7.95
CA GLU A 476 8.85 1.12 -6.82
C GLU A 476 10.35 0.94 -6.96
N GLY A 477 11.03 0.67 -5.86
CA GLY A 477 12.45 0.37 -5.89
C GLY A 477 13.02 0.14 -4.49
N GLY A 478 14.31 -0.10 -4.47
CA GLY A 478 15.06 -0.48 -3.29
C GLY A 478 15.59 -1.90 -3.39
N GLN A 479 15.86 -2.54 -2.27
CA GLN A 479 16.33 -3.91 -2.22
C GLN A 479 15.18 -4.91 -2.41
N HIS A 480 15.45 -6.01 -3.13
CA HIS A 480 14.55 -7.16 -3.30
C HIS A 480 15.17 -8.43 -2.69
N LEU A 481 15.53 -8.37 -1.41
CA LEU A 481 16.10 -9.51 -0.71
C LEU A 481 14.97 -10.38 -0.13
N ALA A 482 14.39 -11.19 -1.01
CA ALA A 482 13.34 -12.16 -0.70
C ALA A 482 13.60 -13.44 -1.49
N GLY A 483 13.51 -14.60 -0.83
CA GLY A 483 13.61 -15.89 -1.51
C GLY A 483 12.38 -16.14 -2.40
N ILE A 484 12.58 -16.66 -3.60
CA ILE A 484 11.52 -16.94 -4.57
C ILE A 484 11.32 -18.45 -4.71
N GLY A 485 10.06 -18.89 -4.86
CA GLY A 485 9.72 -20.29 -5.01
C GLY A 485 10.19 -21.14 -3.83
N GLY A 486 10.95 -22.19 -4.07
CA GLY A 486 11.48 -23.08 -3.03
C GLY A 486 12.43 -22.41 -2.02
N PHE A 487 12.96 -21.24 -2.32
CA PHE A 487 13.86 -20.50 -1.43
C PHE A 487 13.15 -19.55 -0.46
N THR A 488 11.86 -19.33 -0.55
CA THR A 488 11.10 -18.44 0.35
C THR A 488 11.34 -18.78 1.82
N PHE A 489 11.37 -20.05 2.16
CA PHE A 489 11.60 -20.53 3.52
C PHE A 489 13.04 -21.04 3.78
N ASN A 490 13.97 -20.81 2.86
CA ASN A 490 15.36 -21.22 3.04
C ASN A 490 16.01 -20.42 4.17
N SER A 491 16.52 -21.12 5.19
CA SER A 491 17.04 -20.50 6.41
C SER A 491 18.31 -19.69 6.16
N THR A 492 19.21 -20.15 5.26
CA THR A 492 20.43 -19.42 4.92
C THR A 492 20.12 -18.12 4.21
N CYS A 493 19.20 -18.16 3.23
CA CYS A 493 18.72 -16.96 2.55
C CYS A 493 18.15 -15.94 3.52
N ASN A 494 17.20 -16.38 4.35
CA ASN A 494 16.51 -15.50 5.28
C ASN A 494 17.46 -14.89 6.33
N LEU A 495 18.40 -15.68 6.85
CA LEU A 495 19.42 -15.18 7.78
C LEU A 495 20.26 -14.07 7.14
N ARG A 496 20.82 -14.31 5.94
CA ARG A 496 21.65 -13.32 5.26
C ARG A 496 20.89 -12.07 4.87
N PHE A 497 19.63 -12.22 4.43
CA PHE A 497 18.79 -11.09 4.08
C PHE A 497 18.42 -10.23 5.30
N ASP A 498 18.13 -10.85 6.44
CA ASP A 498 17.84 -10.15 7.70
C ASP A 498 19.05 -9.39 8.22
N GLU A 499 20.21 -10.04 8.26
CA GLU A 499 21.47 -9.43 8.72
C GLU A 499 21.90 -8.30 7.78
N ALA A 500 21.85 -8.49 6.46
CA ALA A 500 22.19 -7.47 5.48
C ALA A 500 21.30 -6.23 5.60
N ASN A 501 19.99 -6.41 5.76
CA ASN A 501 19.06 -5.28 5.89
C ASN A 501 19.25 -4.48 7.18
N ARG A 502 19.76 -5.10 8.25
CA ARG A 502 20.06 -4.45 9.53
C ARG A 502 21.51 -3.95 9.63
N SER A 503 22.35 -4.30 8.66
CA SER A 503 23.75 -3.84 8.63
C SER A 503 23.83 -2.32 8.37
N PRO A 504 24.71 -1.59 9.08
CA PRO A 504 25.00 -0.19 8.74
C PRO A 504 25.49 0.00 7.30
N ARG A 505 26.13 -1.00 6.68
CA ARG A 505 26.57 -0.97 5.28
C ARG A 505 25.41 -0.80 4.30
N MET A 506 24.20 -1.24 4.65
CA MET A 506 23.01 -1.06 3.81
C MET A 506 22.73 0.43 3.53
N GLU A 507 23.12 1.35 4.42
CA GLU A 507 23.01 2.79 4.15
C GLU A 507 23.87 3.21 2.95
N GLN A 508 25.13 2.76 2.89
CA GLN A 508 26.03 3.09 1.77
C GLN A 508 25.57 2.42 0.48
N ILE A 509 25.09 1.18 0.53
CA ILE A 509 24.52 0.47 -0.62
C ILE A 509 23.36 1.28 -1.22
N TYR A 510 22.43 1.72 -0.38
CA TYR A 510 21.31 2.55 -0.83
C TYR A 510 21.75 3.91 -1.38
N ARG A 511 22.74 4.56 -0.79
CA ARG A 511 23.29 5.83 -1.32
C ARG A 511 23.88 5.65 -2.71
N THR A 512 24.61 4.56 -2.95
CA THR A 512 25.17 4.21 -4.26
C THR A 512 24.02 3.93 -5.26
N TYR A 513 23.06 3.11 -4.87
CA TYR A 513 21.87 2.81 -5.67
C TYR A 513 21.09 4.08 -6.08
N LEU A 514 20.84 4.99 -5.15
CA LEU A 514 20.15 6.25 -5.41
C LEU A 514 20.99 7.21 -6.29
N SER A 515 22.31 7.15 -6.20
CA SER A 515 23.20 7.89 -7.10
C SER A 515 23.17 7.33 -8.52
N ASP A 516 23.11 6.00 -8.67
CA ASP A 516 22.91 5.35 -9.97
C ASP A 516 21.53 5.73 -10.56
N TRP A 517 20.48 5.75 -9.72
CA TRP A 517 19.17 6.21 -10.13
C TRP A 517 19.18 7.67 -10.63
N LYS A 518 19.77 8.57 -9.86
CA LYS A 518 19.89 10.00 -10.24
C LYS A 518 20.55 10.19 -11.60
N ALA A 519 21.46 9.34 -12.01
CA ALA A 519 22.09 9.38 -13.32
C ALA A 519 21.17 8.88 -14.46
N ASN A 520 20.11 8.14 -14.14
CA ASN A 520 19.28 7.42 -15.11
C ASN A 520 17.78 7.72 -15.04
N GLY A 521 17.31 8.43 -14.02
CA GLY A 521 15.90 8.75 -13.81
C GLY A 521 15.70 10.01 -12.99
N ASP A 522 14.45 10.39 -12.86
CA ASP A 522 14.01 11.59 -12.13
C ASP A 522 13.46 11.20 -10.74
N GLU A 523 12.14 11.20 -10.53
CA GLU A 523 11.52 10.83 -9.26
C GLU A 523 11.75 9.36 -8.93
N PHE A 524 12.13 9.09 -7.70
CA PHE A 524 12.28 7.75 -7.15
C PHE A 524 11.25 7.48 -6.06
N THR A 525 10.60 6.34 -6.11
CA THR A 525 9.63 5.91 -5.09
C THR A 525 10.09 4.60 -4.45
N GLN A 526 10.32 4.63 -3.14
CA GLN A 526 10.74 3.48 -2.34
C GLN A 526 9.57 2.55 -2.05
N PHE A 527 9.80 1.26 -2.05
CA PHE A 527 8.86 0.22 -1.65
C PHE A 527 9.36 -0.53 -0.42
N TYR A 528 8.81 -0.39 0.80
CA TYR A 528 7.81 0.47 1.41
C TYR A 528 8.43 1.53 2.32
N SER A 529 7.59 2.45 2.88
CA SER A 529 8.01 3.32 3.98
C SER A 529 8.23 2.54 5.28
N VAL A 530 7.20 1.85 5.77
CA VAL A 530 7.25 1.01 6.98
C VAL A 530 6.75 -0.40 6.66
N GLY A 531 7.44 -1.41 7.12
CA GLY A 531 7.01 -2.80 6.98
C GLY A 531 8.02 -3.77 7.59
N ARG A 532 7.50 -4.74 8.36
CA ARG A 532 8.35 -5.74 9.04
C ARG A 532 9.18 -6.55 8.06
N TYR A 533 10.32 -7.01 8.54
CA TYR A 533 11.11 -7.99 7.82
C TYR A 533 10.52 -9.38 8.04
N SER A 534 10.33 -10.10 6.95
CA SER A 534 9.77 -11.45 6.95
C SER A 534 10.35 -12.27 5.81
N VAL A 535 10.02 -13.57 5.77
CA VAL A 535 10.40 -14.45 4.67
C VAL A 535 9.85 -13.98 3.31
N PHE A 536 8.78 -13.19 3.30
CA PHE A 536 8.17 -12.63 2.10
C PHE A 536 8.80 -11.31 1.62
N GLY A 537 9.74 -10.78 2.38
CA GLY A 537 10.48 -9.57 2.01
C GLY A 537 10.85 -8.70 3.22
N ARG A 538 11.78 -7.75 3.00
CA ARG A 538 12.32 -6.80 3.99
C ARG A 538 12.17 -5.38 3.46
N TRP A 539 10.98 -5.07 2.96
CA TRP A 539 10.72 -3.92 2.11
C TRP A 539 10.80 -2.58 2.85
N GLY A 540 10.29 -2.54 4.08
CA GLY A 540 10.21 -1.30 4.86
C GLY A 540 11.57 -0.62 5.02
N THR A 541 11.60 0.71 4.86
CA THR A 541 12.76 1.51 5.28
C THR A 541 12.88 1.56 6.79
N LEU A 542 11.74 1.51 7.47
CA LEU A 542 11.58 1.20 8.89
C LEU A 542 10.90 -0.17 9.01
N GLU A 543 11.30 -0.96 10.01
CA GLU A 543 10.64 -2.25 10.31
C GLU A 543 9.29 -2.05 11.01
N PHE A 544 9.12 -0.95 11.74
CA PHE A 544 7.91 -0.59 12.48
C PHE A 544 7.86 0.92 12.76
N GLN A 545 6.67 1.42 13.01
CA GLN A 545 6.38 2.86 13.07
C GLN A 545 7.19 3.66 14.09
N ASP A 546 7.49 3.07 15.24
CA ASP A 546 8.22 3.72 16.34
C ASP A 546 9.70 3.31 16.41
N GLN A 547 10.25 2.74 15.34
CA GLN A 547 11.68 2.43 15.24
C GLN A 547 12.51 3.72 15.35
N ASP A 548 13.59 3.67 16.13
CA ASP A 548 14.56 4.75 16.16
C ASP A 548 15.22 4.90 14.78
N VAL A 549 14.93 6.00 14.12
CA VAL A 549 15.40 6.31 12.76
C VAL A 549 16.93 6.32 12.67
N THR A 550 17.63 6.56 13.79
CA THR A 550 19.10 6.51 13.83
C THR A 550 19.68 5.10 13.67
N THR A 551 18.86 4.08 13.89
CA THR A 551 19.21 2.66 13.69
C THR A 551 18.82 2.13 12.32
N ALA A 552 17.96 2.85 11.59
CA ALA A 552 17.37 2.41 10.32
C ALA A 552 18.23 2.85 9.12
N ALA A 553 19.15 1.99 8.70
CA ALA A 553 20.12 2.28 7.64
C ALA A 553 19.44 2.73 6.32
N LYS A 554 18.41 2.03 5.87
CA LYS A 554 17.66 2.37 4.65
C LYS A 554 16.97 3.73 4.77
N TYR A 555 16.30 3.98 5.90
CA TYR A 555 15.60 5.25 6.14
C TYR A 555 16.58 6.43 6.11
N ARG A 556 17.73 6.30 6.80
CA ARG A 556 18.78 7.35 6.78
C ARG A 556 19.34 7.60 5.38
N ALA A 557 19.55 6.54 4.59
CA ALA A 557 20.03 6.70 3.22
C ALA A 557 19.05 7.49 2.36
N ILE A 558 17.78 7.15 2.42
CA ILE A 558 16.73 7.76 1.58
C ILE A 558 16.46 9.20 2.03
N THR A 559 16.26 9.44 3.32
CA THR A 559 15.99 10.78 3.85
C THR A 559 17.21 11.68 3.77
N GLY A 560 18.41 11.15 4.01
CA GLY A 560 19.66 11.89 3.81
C GLY A 560 19.91 12.23 2.35
N HIS A 561 19.55 11.35 1.41
CA HIS A 561 19.60 11.64 -0.02
C HIS A 561 18.65 12.77 -0.40
N THR A 562 17.41 12.75 0.10
CA THR A 562 16.43 13.82 -0.16
C THR A 562 16.84 15.17 0.42
N THR A 563 17.54 15.20 1.54
CA THR A 563 18.04 16.44 2.16
C THR A 563 19.29 17.01 1.45
N VAL A 564 20.19 16.13 0.99
CA VAL A 564 21.42 16.53 0.29
C VAL A 564 21.19 16.78 -1.20
N ASN A 565 20.26 16.05 -1.83
CA ASN A 565 19.88 16.19 -3.22
C ASN A 565 18.36 16.41 -3.35
N PRO A 566 17.83 17.49 -2.78
CA PRO A 566 16.39 17.69 -2.65
C PRO A 566 15.67 17.82 -4.00
N CYS A 567 16.40 18.28 -5.01
CA CYS A 567 15.86 18.48 -6.35
C CYS A 567 16.92 18.18 -7.40
N HIS A 568 16.56 17.35 -8.38
CA HIS A 568 17.40 17.05 -9.53
C HIS A 568 16.61 16.96 -10.85
N TRP A 569 15.33 17.37 -10.83
CA TRP A 569 14.48 17.47 -12.02
C TRP A 569 13.78 18.84 -12.08
N VAL A 570 13.39 19.26 -13.27
CA VAL A 570 12.69 20.53 -13.48
C VAL A 570 11.30 20.49 -12.84
N GLY A 571 11.01 21.46 -11.99
CA GLY A 571 9.72 21.57 -11.30
C GLY A 571 9.63 20.87 -9.94
N CYS A 572 10.71 20.23 -9.46
CA CYS A 572 10.72 19.77 -8.07
C CYS A 572 10.81 20.98 -7.11
N ALA A 573 10.23 20.85 -5.91
CA ALA A 573 10.40 21.88 -4.89
C ALA A 573 11.87 21.96 -4.50
N GLN A 574 12.50 23.14 -4.64
CA GLN A 574 13.85 23.35 -4.14
C GLN A 574 13.83 23.18 -2.63
N GLY A 575 14.64 22.23 -2.12
CA GLY A 575 14.77 21.98 -0.71
C GLY A 575 15.38 23.16 0.03
N GLY A 576 14.56 24.12 0.33
CA GLY A 576 14.71 24.84 1.56
C GLY A 576 14.30 23.88 2.68
N ALA A 577 14.84 24.03 3.90
CA ALA A 577 14.19 23.48 5.08
C ALA A 577 12.70 23.67 4.88
N LEU A 578 11.91 22.60 5.11
CA LEU A 578 10.45 22.71 5.05
C LEU A 578 10.09 24.05 5.69
N PRO A 579 9.41 24.97 5.01
CA PRO A 579 8.96 26.16 5.71
C PRO A 579 8.29 25.61 6.94
N GLN A 580 8.72 26.05 8.13
CA GLN A 580 7.95 25.82 9.33
C GLN A 580 6.58 26.36 8.96
N LEU A 581 5.64 25.46 8.73
CA LEU A 581 4.29 25.84 8.47
C LEU A 581 3.80 26.46 9.77
N LEU A 582 3.86 27.76 9.81
CA LEU A 582 3.02 28.55 10.67
C LEU A 582 1.58 28.25 10.21
N PHE A 583 1.01 27.17 10.76
CA PHE A 583 -0.42 26.96 10.74
C PHE A 583 -1.05 28.02 11.65
N THR A 584 -1.24 29.19 11.08
CA THR A 584 -2.19 30.13 11.65
C THR A 584 -3.55 29.76 11.06
N ASN A 585 -4.35 29.15 11.92
CA ASN A 585 -5.81 29.21 12.00
C ASN A 585 -6.68 28.54 10.95
N GLY A 586 -7.50 27.65 11.46
CA GLY A 586 -8.94 27.75 11.30
C GLY A 586 -9.54 26.88 10.21
N PHE A 587 -9.84 25.64 10.53
CA PHE A 587 -11.12 25.11 10.11
C PHE A 587 -12.20 25.84 10.92
N GLU A 588 -12.61 27.01 10.46
CA GLU A 588 -13.92 27.54 10.78
C GLU A 588 -14.84 27.22 9.62
N GLY A 589 -15.94 26.53 9.99
CA GLY A 589 -16.87 25.95 9.07
C GLY A 589 -17.66 26.97 8.23
N ASN A 590 -18.16 26.48 7.14
CA ASN A 590 -19.54 26.67 6.65
C ASN A 590 -20.00 25.40 5.96
#